data_3c2c4a990abd92064f3ed0aa26d0950f
#
_entry.id   3c2c4a990abd92064f3ed0aa26d0950f
#
_cell.length_a   1.000
_cell.length_b   1.000
_cell.length_c   1.000
_cell.angle_alpha   90.00
_cell.angle_beta   90.00
_cell.angle_gamma   90.00
#
_symmetry.space_group_name_H-M   'P 1'
#
loop_
_entity.id
_entity.type
_entity.pdbx_description
1 polymer ?
#
loop_
_entity_poly.entity_id
_entity_poly.type
_entity_poly.pdbx_seq_one_letter_code
_entity_poly.pdbx_strand_id
1 'polypeptide(L)'
;MYFSFFNFARFRRQNRFNNRFVFSKRPPQKLNFFNEFNYPRIYVRNNSKTLFFTLTDKDGKVLCAFSSGMVGFKGSKRLGTPAVDALARKIAMFAKQLNMKIISVVVRVTNNLFNITAMKIFFDHGLRVSKIIERIPISHNGRRFKKSRRI
;
A
#
# COMPACT_ATOMS: atom_id res chain seq x y z
N MET A 1 -23.97 -41.12 4.09
CA MET A 1 -23.39 -40.42 2.92
C MET A 1 -23.94 -39.01 2.81
N TYR A 2 -23.70 -38.17 3.82
CA TYR A 2 -24.14 -36.76 3.89
C TYR A 2 -23.09 -35.95 4.62
N PHE A 3 -21.99 -35.65 3.92
CA PHE A 3 -20.99 -34.69 4.37
C PHE A 3 -20.43 -34.00 3.13
N SER A 4 -20.93 -32.82 2.76
CA SER A 4 -20.11 -31.85 2.02
C SER A 4 -20.83 -30.56 1.60
N PHE A 5 -22.01 -30.21 2.08
CA PHE A 5 -22.70 -28.99 1.62
C PHE A 5 -22.56 -27.75 2.52
N PHE A 6 -21.99 -27.87 3.73
CA PHE A 6 -21.97 -26.76 4.69
C PHE A 6 -20.74 -25.85 4.60
N ASN A 7 -19.68 -26.26 3.91
CA ASN A 7 -18.44 -25.46 3.86
C ASN A 7 -18.35 -24.46 2.69
N PHE A 8 -19.20 -24.62 1.67
CA PHE A 8 -19.11 -23.74 0.48
C PHE A 8 -19.73 -22.34 0.68
N ALA A 9 -20.73 -22.22 1.54
CA ALA A 9 -21.41 -20.95 1.80
C ALA A 9 -20.59 -20.00 2.68
N ARG A 10 -19.75 -20.54 3.60
CA ARG A 10 -18.88 -19.76 4.47
C ARG A 10 -17.68 -19.15 3.71
N PHE A 11 -17.18 -19.85 2.71
CA PHE A 11 -16.07 -19.40 1.87
C PHE A 11 -16.47 -18.25 0.93
N ARG A 12 -17.72 -18.24 0.44
CA ARG A 12 -18.25 -17.16 -0.41
C ARG A 12 -18.43 -15.83 0.32
N ARG A 13 -18.71 -15.84 1.63
CA ARG A 13 -18.87 -14.59 2.42
C ARG A 13 -17.54 -13.90 2.72
N GLN A 14 -16.45 -14.64 2.91
CA GLN A 14 -15.14 -14.03 3.12
C GLN A 14 -14.56 -13.41 1.84
N ASN A 15 -14.85 -13.98 0.67
CA ASN A 15 -14.36 -13.43 -0.61
C ASN A 15 -15.12 -12.17 -1.07
N ARG A 16 -16.32 -11.86 -0.55
CA ARG A 16 -17.06 -10.65 -0.90
C ARG A 16 -16.41 -9.35 -0.38
N PHE A 17 -15.61 -9.42 0.68
CA PHE A 17 -14.88 -8.25 1.20
C PHE A 17 -13.52 -8.03 0.55
N ASN A 18 -12.97 -9.02 -0.16
CA ASN A 18 -11.65 -8.93 -0.77
C ASN A 18 -11.68 -8.38 -2.21
N ASN A 19 -12.84 -8.27 -2.86
CA ASN A 19 -12.94 -7.91 -4.28
C ASN A 19 -13.41 -6.47 -4.53
N ARG A 20 -13.30 -5.56 -3.58
CA ARG A 20 -13.35 -4.12 -3.89
C ARG A 20 -11.99 -3.63 -4.40
N PHE A 21 -11.49 -4.26 -5.46
CA PHE A 21 -10.51 -3.62 -6.33
C PHE A 21 -11.24 -2.50 -7.08
N VAL A 22 -11.03 -1.27 -6.64
CA VAL A 22 -11.42 -0.11 -7.44
C VAL A 22 -10.46 -0.06 -8.62
N PHE A 23 -10.76 -0.80 -9.68
CA PHE A 23 -10.10 -0.61 -10.96
C PHE A 23 -10.54 0.76 -11.49
N SER A 24 -9.71 1.75 -11.32
CA SER A 24 -9.86 3.00 -12.04
C SER A 24 -9.82 2.68 -13.55
N LYS A 25 -10.97 2.84 -14.24
CA LYS A 25 -11.07 2.70 -15.71
C LYS A 25 -10.39 3.85 -16.48
N ARG A 26 -9.63 4.72 -15.78
CA ARG A 26 -8.86 5.75 -16.45
C ARG A 26 -7.65 5.11 -17.10
N PRO A 27 -7.45 5.29 -18.43
CA PRO A 27 -6.22 4.82 -19.06
C PRO A 27 -5.04 5.49 -18.34
N PRO A 28 -3.95 4.75 -18.10
CA PRO A 28 -2.76 5.33 -17.48
C PRO A 28 -2.28 6.47 -18.37
N GLN A 29 -2.34 7.69 -17.86
CA GLN A 29 -1.69 8.80 -18.53
C GLN A 29 -0.21 8.44 -18.60
N LYS A 30 0.32 8.27 -19.82
CA LYS A 30 1.73 8.05 -20.09
C LYS A 30 2.49 9.33 -19.72
N LEU A 31 2.71 9.54 -18.43
CA LEU A 31 3.76 10.42 -17.97
C LEU A 31 5.07 9.68 -18.28
N ASN A 32 5.66 10.01 -19.42
CA ASN A 32 6.99 9.58 -19.82
C ASN A 32 8.05 10.20 -18.88
N PHE A 33 7.99 9.84 -17.61
CA PHE A 33 9.12 10.01 -16.72
C PHE A 33 10.06 8.83 -17.00
N PHE A 34 11.12 9.15 -17.73
CA PHE A 34 12.32 8.39 -18.03
C PHE A 34 12.41 7.01 -17.36
N ASN A 35 12.84 6.03 -18.12
CA ASN A 35 13.09 4.62 -17.83
C ASN A 35 13.98 4.33 -16.59
N GLU A 36 13.84 5.08 -15.51
CA GLU A 36 14.62 4.92 -14.28
C GLU A 36 14.19 3.70 -13.43
N PHE A 37 13.07 3.07 -13.78
CA PHE A 37 12.47 2.09 -12.89
C PHE A 37 12.28 0.75 -13.59
N ASN A 38 13.33 -0.05 -13.60
CA ASN A 38 13.29 -1.43 -14.09
C ASN A 38 12.56 -2.41 -13.15
N TYR A 39 12.08 -1.97 -11.99
CA TYR A 39 11.52 -2.84 -10.96
C TYR A 39 10.10 -2.42 -10.57
N PRO A 40 9.25 -3.36 -10.12
CA PRO A 40 7.96 -3.06 -9.49
C PRO A 40 8.14 -2.09 -8.32
N ARG A 41 7.13 -1.26 -8.05
CA ARG A 41 7.23 -0.21 -7.04
C ARG A 41 6.19 -0.38 -5.94
N ILE A 42 6.62 -0.18 -4.70
CA ILE A 42 5.73 -0.03 -3.56
C ILE A 42 5.70 1.44 -3.16
N TYR A 43 4.54 2.06 -3.28
CA TYR A 43 4.31 3.42 -2.80
C TYR A 43 3.82 3.38 -1.36
N VAL A 44 4.57 4.01 -0.46
CA VAL A 44 4.21 4.21 0.93
C VAL A 44 3.75 5.66 1.10
N ARG A 45 2.47 5.84 1.39
CA ARG A 45 1.88 7.17 1.59
C ARG A 45 1.23 7.27 2.95
N ASN A 46 1.63 8.28 3.71
CA ASN A 46 0.95 8.68 4.93
C ASN A 46 0.05 9.88 4.64
N ASN A 47 -1.21 9.75 4.96
CA ASN A 47 -2.16 10.84 5.02
C ASN A 47 -2.41 11.18 6.49
N SER A 48 -2.90 12.40 6.79
CA SER A 48 -3.18 12.85 8.16
C SER A 48 -4.04 11.90 9.00
N LYS A 49 -4.78 10.99 8.37
CA LYS A 49 -5.72 10.08 9.04
C LYS A 49 -5.52 8.59 8.72
N THR A 50 -4.73 8.24 7.71
CA THR A 50 -4.66 6.86 7.21
C THR A 50 -3.36 6.62 6.44
N LEU A 51 -2.81 5.42 6.59
CA LEU A 51 -1.70 4.93 5.78
C LEU A 51 -2.21 4.19 4.55
N PHE A 52 -1.52 4.35 3.44
CA PHE A 52 -1.78 3.66 2.18
C PHE A 52 -0.50 3.03 1.65
N PHE A 53 -0.58 1.77 1.28
CA PHE A 53 0.47 1.06 0.58
C PHE A 53 -0.07 0.59 -0.76
N THR A 54 0.63 0.91 -1.84
CA THR A 54 0.20 0.59 -3.21
C THR A 54 1.33 -0.10 -3.94
N LEU A 55 1.08 -1.29 -4.45
CA LEU A 55 2.00 -2.04 -5.29
C LEU A 55 1.68 -1.76 -6.76
N THR A 56 2.69 -1.41 -7.52
CA THR A 56 2.58 -1.20 -8.97
C THR A 56 3.59 -2.04 -9.71
N ASP A 57 3.28 -2.33 -10.95
CA ASP A 57 4.19 -2.97 -11.89
C ASP A 57 5.30 -1.99 -12.36
N LYS A 58 6.24 -2.47 -13.16
CA LYS A 58 7.30 -1.70 -13.81
C LYS A 58 6.74 -0.52 -14.61
N ASP A 59 5.66 -0.74 -15.32
CA ASP A 59 4.98 0.27 -16.15
C ASP A 59 4.17 1.29 -15.34
N GLY A 60 4.13 1.14 -14.00
CA GLY A 60 3.34 1.99 -13.11
C GLY A 60 1.86 1.60 -13.01
N LYS A 61 1.46 0.46 -13.58
CA LYS A 61 0.11 -0.09 -13.43
C LYS A 61 -0.11 -0.57 -11.99
N VAL A 62 -1.20 -0.15 -11.35
CA VAL A 62 -1.53 -0.56 -9.99
C VAL A 62 -2.00 -2.01 -9.98
N LEU A 63 -1.33 -2.85 -9.20
CA LEU A 63 -1.68 -4.26 -8.99
C LEU A 63 -2.54 -4.44 -7.75
N CYS A 64 -2.16 -3.81 -6.65
CA CYS A 64 -2.97 -3.79 -5.43
C CYS A 64 -2.72 -2.52 -4.61
N ALA A 65 -3.72 -2.17 -3.79
CA ALA A 65 -3.62 -1.07 -2.84
C ALA A 65 -4.30 -1.46 -1.53
N PHE A 66 -3.62 -1.24 -0.41
CA PHE A 66 -4.14 -1.49 0.92
C PHE A 66 -4.09 -0.23 1.77
N SER A 67 -5.12 -0.04 2.59
CA SER A 67 -5.16 1.03 3.59
C SER A 67 -5.25 0.45 5.01
N SER A 68 -4.84 1.22 6.02
CA SER A 68 -4.92 0.79 7.42
C SER A 68 -6.35 0.46 7.86
N GLY A 69 -7.36 1.10 7.26
CA GLY A 69 -8.77 0.76 7.50
C GLY A 69 -9.16 -0.62 6.97
N MET A 70 -8.58 -1.06 5.84
CA MET A 70 -8.84 -2.40 5.27
C MET A 70 -8.22 -3.53 6.09
N VAL A 71 -7.23 -3.21 6.91
CA VAL A 71 -6.57 -4.17 7.83
C VAL A 71 -7.27 -4.23 9.20
N GLY A 72 -8.31 -3.39 9.40
CA GLY A 72 -9.14 -3.42 10.61
C GLY A 72 -8.80 -2.33 11.63
N PHE A 73 -7.82 -1.47 11.38
CA PHE A 73 -7.50 -0.39 12.31
C PHE A 73 -8.52 0.75 12.22
N LYS A 74 -8.98 1.26 13.38
CA LYS A 74 -9.96 2.34 13.51
C LYS A 74 -9.37 3.53 14.27
N GLY A 75 -9.91 4.72 14.04
CA GLY A 75 -9.53 5.95 14.75
C GLY A 75 -8.04 6.29 14.64
N SER A 76 -7.42 6.72 15.72
CA SER A 76 -6.00 7.11 15.81
C SER A 76 -5.03 5.94 15.59
N LYS A 77 -5.45 4.70 15.85
CA LYS A 77 -4.64 3.50 15.65
C LYS A 77 -4.27 3.24 14.17
N ARG A 78 -4.92 3.93 13.22
CA ARG A 78 -4.62 3.83 11.77
C ARG A 78 -3.23 4.36 11.40
N LEU A 79 -2.63 5.20 12.23
CA LEU A 79 -1.32 5.81 12.00
C LEU A 79 -0.21 5.21 12.86
N GLY A 80 -0.53 4.21 13.68
CA GLY A 80 0.44 3.58 14.57
C GLY A 80 1.37 2.62 13.84
N THR A 81 2.52 2.33 14.47
CA THR A 81 3.48 1.31 14.00
C THR A 81 2.83 -0.05 13.73
N PRO A 82 1.88 -0.55 14.55
CA PRO A 82 1.20 -1.82 14.26
C PRO A 82 0.42 -1.82 12.93
N ALA A 83 -0.10 -0.64 12.53
CA ALA A 83 -0.80 -0.51 11.25
C ALA A 83 0.18 -0.59 10.06
N VAL A 84 1.39 -0.01 10.21
CA VAL A 84 2.47 -0.13 9.22
C VAL A 84 2.87 -1.59 9.05
N ASP A 85 3.08 -2.31 10.17
CA ASP A 85 3.45 -3.71 10.18
C ASP A 85 2.45 -4.57 9.43
N ALA A 86 1.18 -4.44 9.78
CA ALA A 86 0.12 -5.21 9.18
C ALA A 86 -0.04 -4.93 7.67
N LEU A 87 0.11 -3.66 7.25
CA LEU A 87 0.09 -3.27 5.84
C LEU A 87 1.29 -3.81 5.07
N ALA A 88 2.49 -3.67 5.64
CA ALA A 88 3.73 -4.13 5.03
C ALA A 88 3.71 -5.65 4.82
N ARG A 89 3.27 -6.42 5.84
CA ARG A 89 3.10 -7.88 5.72
C ARG A 89 2.12 -8.23 4.61
N LYS A 90 0.97 -7.57 4.56
CA LYS A 90 -0.07 -7.85 3.57
C LYS A 90 0.41 -7.60 2.14
N ILE A 91 1.11 -6.51 1.90
CA ILE A 91 1.70 -6.20 0.59
C ILE A 91 2.84 -7.16 0.24
N ALA A 92 3.70 -7.49 1.22
CA ALA A 92 4.81 -8.42 1.00
C ALA A 92 4.31 -9.82 0.60
N MET A 93 3.27 -10.31 1.27
CA MET A 93 2.63 -11.58 0.91
C MET A 93 2.06 -11.54 -0.51
N PHE A 94 1.41 -10.45 -0.90
CA PHE A 94 0.86 -10.29 -2.24
C PHE A 94 1.96 -10.20 -3.31
N ALA A 95 3.03 -9.44 -3.05
CA ALA A 95 4.18 -9.35 -3.94
C ALA A 95 4.87 -10.72 -4.14
N LYS A 96 4.94 -11.52 -3.07
CA LYS A 96 5.47 -12.88 -3.12
C LYS A 96 4.59 -13.80 -3.96
N GLN A 97 3.26 -13.70 -3.87
CA GLN A 97 2.32 -14.44 -4.74
C GLN A 97 2.52 -14.12 -6.22
N LEU A 98 2.93 -12.90 -6.55
CA LEU A 98 3.26 -12.47 -7.91
C LEU A 98 4.71 -12.78 -8.31
N ASN A 99 5.44 -13.57 -7.51
CA ASN A 99 6.86 -13.93 -7.73
C ASN A 99 7.80 -12.72 -7.87
N MET A 100 7.47 -11.59 -7.26
CA MET A 100 8.32 -10.40 -7.25
C MET A 100 9.42 -10.57 -6.20
N LYS A 101 10.67 -10.65 -6.63
CA LYS A 101 11.84 -10.77 -5.73
C LYS A 101 12.50 -9.42 -5.43
N ILE A 102 12.49 -8.52 -6.41
CA ILE A 102 13.17 -7.22 -6.33
C ILE A 102 12.12 -6.13 -6.52
N ILE A 103 12.12 -5.14 -5.63
CA ILE A 103 11.18 -4.03 -5.62
C ILE A 103 11.90 -2.70 -5.41
N SER A 104 11.28 -1.61 -5.88
CA SER A 104 11.67 -0.26 -5.53
C SER A 104 10.62 0.34 -4.60
N VAL A 105 11.03 1.07 -3.58
CA VAL A 105 10.10 1.67 -2.62
C VAL A 105 10.08 3.18 -2.79
N VAL A 106 8.89 3.73 -3.02
CA VAL A 106 8.67 5.17 -3.14
C VAL A 106 7.96 5.66 -1.89
N VAL A 107 8.63 6.49 -1.13
CA VAL A 107 8.16 6.97 0.16
C VAL A 107 7.67 8.42 0.02
N ARG A 108 6.45 8.67 0.49
CA ARG A 108 5.88 10.02 0.63
C ARG A 108 5.63 10.36 2.09
N VAL A 109 6.49 9.89 2.97
CA VAL A 109 6.32 10.02 4.41
C VAL A 109 7.54 10.72 4.97
N THR A 110 7.33 11.76 5.74
CA THR A 110 8.38 12.45 6.50
C THR A 110 8.82 11.68 7.75
N ASN A 111 8.05 10.66 8.16
CA ASN A 111 8.33 9.91 9.37
C ASN A 111 9.23 8.69 9.10
N ASN A 112 10.49 8.81 9.47
CA ASN A 112 11.53 7.78 9.24
C ASN A 112 11.22 6.44 9.94
N LEU A 113 10.56 6.45 11.10
CA LEU A 113 10.24 5.23 11.85
C LEU A 113 9.33 4.29 11.03
N PHE A 114 8.33 4.83 10.34
CA PHE A 114 7.44 4.01 9.52
C PHE A 114 8.16 3.39 8.33
N ASN A 115 9.11 4.11 7.76
CA ASN A 115 9.92 3.62 6.65
C ASN A 115 10.81 2.47 7.08
N ILE A 116 11.52 2.62 8.21
CA ILE A 116 12.40 1.60 8.77
C ILE A 116 11.61 0.32 9.10
N THR A 117 10.46 0.46 9.74
CA THR A 117 9.59 -0.67 10.09
C THR A 117 9.10 -1.42 8.85
N ALA A 118 8.63 -0.68 7.84
CA ALA A 118 8.17 -1.28 6.59
C ALA A 118 9.31 -2.03 5.86
N MET A 119 10.52 -1.45 5.85
CA MET A 119 11.68 -2.07 5.22
C MET A 119 12.08 -3.38 5.90
N LYS A 120 12.13 -3.40 7.24
CA LYS A 120 12.42 -4.64 8.00
C LYS A 120 11.49 -5.76 7.58
N ILE A 121 10.19 -5.49 7.52
CA ILE A 121 9.18 -6.48 7.15
C ILE A 121 9.34 -6.95 5.70
N PHE A 122 9.69 -6.07 4.77
CA PHE A 122 9.95 -6.48 3.39
C PHE A 122 11.14 -7.45 3.31
N PHE A 123 12.22 -7.19 4.06
CA PHE A 123 13.36 -8.10 4.16
C PHE A 123 12.98 -9.44 4.80
N ASP A 124 12.21 -9.44 5.88
CA ASP A 124 11.76 -10.66 6.58
C ASP A 124 10.92 -11.55 5.65
N HIS A 125 10.17 -10.95 4.74
CA HIS A 125 9.41 -11.68 3.72
C HIS A 125 10.22 -12.05 2.48
N GLY A 126 11.52 -11.77 2.45
CA GLY A 126 12.44 -12.14 1.35
C GLY A 126 12.37 -11.22 0.14
N LEU A 127 11.78 -10.03 0.25
CA LEU A 127 11.81 -9.01 -0.79
C LEU A 127 13.11 -8.22 -0.73
N ARG A 128 13.81 -8.13 -1.86
CA ARG A 128 15.01 -7.28 -1.96
C ARG A 128 14.62 -5.88 -2.42
N VAL A 129 14.93 -4.88 -1.62
CA VAL A 129 14.72 -3.47 -1.98
C VAL A 129 15.93 -2.99 -2.78
N SER A 130 15.72 -2.69 -4.07
CA SER A 130 16.77 -2.20 -4.96
C SER A 130 17.04 -0.70 -4.77
N LYS A 131 15.98 0.08 -4.63
CA LYS A 131 16.07 1.55 -4.54
C LYS A 131 14.99 2.09 -3.60
N ILE A 132 15.34 3.09 -2.81
CA ILE A 132 14.40 3.86 -2.00
C ILE A 132 14.37 5.28 -2.58
N ILE A 133 13.18 5.77 -2.88
CA ILE A 133 12.97 7.09 -3.48
C ILE A 133 12.07 7.89 -2.56
N GLU A 134 12.58 8.99 -2.08
CA GLU A 134 11.78 9.92 -1.31
C GLU A 134 11.15 10.97 -2.25
N ARG A 135 9.81 11.08 -2.19
CA ARG A 135 9.07 12.10 -2.94
C ARG A 135 8.20 12.88 -1.98
N ILE A 136 8.67 14.01 -1.55
CA ILE A 136 7.89 14.95 -0.72
C ILE A 136 6.98 15.76 -1.65
N PRO A 137 5.65 15.75 -1.46
CA PRO A 137 4.75 16.57 -2.25
C PRO A 137 4.92 18.04 -1.87
N ILE A 138 5.27 18.86 -2.85
CA ILE A 138 5.34 20.31 -2.71
C ILE A 138 4.01 20.89 -3.19
N SER A 139 3.42 21.80 -2.41
CA SER A 139 2.20 22.49 -2.82
C SER A 139 2.52 23.54 -3.86
N HIS A 140 1.79 23.52 -4.98
CA HIS A 140 1.86 24.53 -6.02
C HIS A 140 0.75 25.58 -5.82
N ASN A 141 0.88 26.41 -4.80
CA ASN A 141 -0.04 27.52 -4.49
C ASN A 141 -1.54 27.14 -4.52
N GLY A 142 -1.88 26.02 -3.92
CA GLY A 142 -3.25 25.51 -3.89
C GLY A 142 -4.16 26.20 -2.87
N ARG A 143 -5.25 25.56 -2.49
CA ARG A 143 -6.21 26.04 -1.52
C ARG A 143 -5.54 26.31 -0.17
N ARG A 144 -5.89 27.43 0.48
CA ARG A 144 -5.46 27.77 1.84
C ARG A 144 -5.88 26.66 2.81
N PHE A 145 -4.94 26.23 3.65
CA PHE A 145 -5.22 25.24 4.71
C PHE A 145 -6.19 25.78 5.76
N LYS A 146 -6.94 24.86 6.37
CA LYS A 146 -7.80 25.19 7.51
C LYS A 146 -6.95 25.74 8.65
N LYS A 147 -7.41 26.83 9.28
CA LYS A 147 -6.75 27.37 10.49
C LYS A 147 -6.77 26.33 11.61
N SER A 148 -5.74 26.35 12.47
CA SER A 148 -5.72 25.55 13.69
C SER A 148 -6.91 25.92 14.60
N ARG A 149 -7.42 24.94 15.34
CA ARG A 149 -8.46 25.23 16.34
C ARG A 149 -7.86 26.12 17.43
N ARG A 150 -8.60 27.13 17.83
CA ARG A 150 -8.33 27.87 19.07
C ARG A 150 -8.80 26.98 20.22
N ILE A 151 -7.92 26.66 21.14
CA ILE A 151 -8.19 25.93 22.39
C ILE A 151 -8.38 26.96 23.46
#